data_65de18518d17fae965dbb00e5e2e8952
#
_entry.id   65de18518d17fae965dbb00e5e2e8952
#
_cell.length_a   1.000
_cell.length_b   1.000
_cell.length_c   1.000
_cell.angle_alpha   90.00
_cell.angle_beta   90.00
_cell.angle_gamma   90.00
#
_symmetry.space_group_name_H-M   'P 1'
#
loop_
_entity.id
_entity.type
_entity.pdbx_description
1 polymer ?
#
loop_
_entity_poly.entity_id
_entity_poly.type
_entity_poly.pdbx_seq_one_letter_code
_entity_poly.pdbx_strand_id
1 'polypeptide(L)'
;MGLLMTQHVVTLLEVNMKKKPEEMLSVSAKATVPVLVLNDGLVIDQSIDIMLWALNKNDPSNLLYKHQASMLEDMLKFIEHNDITFVDSLKKYKAASRYHDKEKNTYRGHCEEYVNHLEQRLNRHWFIMGDNPSLVDYAILPFIRQFSRVERQWYLQAPYPALQRWLTAKYQQAVFTKAMVKHEP
;
A
#
# COMPACT_ATOMS: atom_id res chain seq x y z
N MET A 1 0.04 4.26 7.86
CA MET A 1 -1.19 5.02 7.56
C MET A 1 -2.40 4.50 8.32
N GLY A 2 -2.70 3.20 8.32
CA GLY A 2 -3.85 2.64 9.06
C GLY A 2 -3.96 3.13 10.50
N LEU A 3 -2.92 2.96 11.31
CA LEU A 3 -2.88 3.41 12.70
C LEU A 3 -3.10 4.93 12.87
N LEU A 4 -2.57 5.74 11.95
CA LEU A 4 -2.78 7.19 11.97
C LEU A 4 -4.22 7.59 11.64
N MET A 5 -4.87 6.91 10.70
CA MET A 5 -6.27 7.17 10.32
C MET A 5 -7.24 6.80 11.44
N THR A 6 -6.90 5.79 12.21
CA THR A 6 -7.70 5.28 13.34
C THR A 6 -7.36 5.96 14.66
N GLN A 7 -6.40 6.90 14.67
CA GLN A 7 -5.93 7.64 15.85
C GLN A 7 -5.35 6.74 16.96
N HIS A 8 -4.84 5.56 16.60
CA HIS A 8 -4.16 4.70 17.56
C HIS A 8 -2.78 5.28 17.91
N VAL A 9 -2.54 5.41 19.20
CA VAL A 9 -1.23 5.81 19.72
C VAL A 9 -0.37 4.56 19.82
N VAL A 10 0.78 4.60 19.17
CA VAL A 10 1.78 3.52 19.17
C VAL A 10 3.17 4.10 19.39
N THR A 11 4.04 3.34 20.04
CA THR A 11 5.48 3.64 20.03
C THR A 11 6.04 3.14 18.72
N LEU A 12 6.61 4.04 17.92
CA LEU A 12 7.22 3.70 16.65
C LEU A 12 8.72 3.47 16.85
N LEU A 13 9.20 2.31 16.42
CA LEU A 13 10.61 1.98 16.35
C LEU A 13 11.01 1.82 14.89
N GLU A 14 11.86 2.72 14.41
CA GLU A 14 12.46 2.58 13.08
C GLU A 14 13.54 1.51 13.13
N VAL A 15 13.57 0.65 12.14
CA VAL A 15 14.55 -0.45 12.09
C VAL A 15 15.39 -0.37 10.83
N ASN A 16 16.69 -0.57 11.01
CA ASN A 16 17.59 -0.77 9.89
C ASN A 16 17.51 -2.23 9.41
N MET A 17 16.92 -2.44 8.22
CA MET A 17 16.73 -3.79 7.67
C MET A 17 18.03 -4.55 7.38
N LYS A 18 19.18 -3.86 7.33
CA LYS A 18 20.51 -4.50 7.23
C LYS A 18 21.06 -4.94 8.59
N LYS A 19 20.56 -4.34 9.69
CA LYS A 19 20.96 -4.64 11.06
C LYS A 19 19.69 -4.68 11.91
N LYS A 20 18.95 -5.79 11.79
CA LYS A 20 17.67 -5.99 12.49
C LYS A 20 17.88 -6.13 13.99
N PRO A 21 17.09 -5.45 14.84
CA PRO A 21 17.15 -5.61 16.30
C PRO A 21 16.77 -7.06 16.72
N GLU A 22 17.39 -7.55 17.78
CA GLU A 22 17.09 -8.88 18.32
C GLU A 22 15.64 -8.98 18.82
N GLU A 23 15.11 -7.91 19.38
CA GLU A 23 13.71 -7.82 19.82
C GLU A 23 12.74 -8.05 18.65
N MET A 24 13.04 -7.52 17.47
CA MET A 24 12.24 -7.77 16.29
C MET A 24 12.30 -9.23 15.83
N LEU A 25 13.52 -9.83 15.89
CA LEU A 25 13.73 -11.22 15.48
C LEU A 25 13.05 -12.19 16.45
N SER A 26 12.97 -11.85 17.73
CA SER A 26 12.34 -12.68 18.75
C SER A 26 10.82 -12.73 18.63
N VAL A 27 10.18 -11.67 18.12
CA VAL A 27 8.72 -11.58 18.02
C VAL A 27 8.16 -11.91 16.63
N SER A 28 8.96 -11.82 15.58
CA SER A 28 8.50 -12.12 14.20
C SER A 28 9.51 -13.02 13.47
N ALA A 29 9.12 -14.25 13.22
CA ALA A 29 9.93 -15.22 12.47
C ALA A 29 10.19 -14.78 11.01
N LYS A 30 9.28 -13.97 10.41
CA LYS A 30 9.47 -13.42 9.06
C LYS A 30 10.56 -12.35 9.01
N ALA A 31 10.86 -11.72 10.13
CA ALA A 31 11.87 -10.66 10.22
C ALA A 31 11.69 -9.56 9.16
N THR A 32 10.45 -9.22 8.84
CA THR A 32 10.06 -8.16 7.88
C THR A 32 9.28 -7.07 8.59
N VAL A 33 9.27 -5.87 8.03
CA VAL A 33 8.46 -4.75 8.52
C VAL A 33 7.21 -4.57 7.65
N PRO A 34 6.09 -4.12 8.25
CA PRO A 34 5.90 -3.73 9.64
C PRO A 34 5.61 -4.91 10.58
N VAL A 35 5.91 -4.75 11.86
CA VAL A 35 5.48 -5.65 12.95
C VAL A 35 4.81 -4.79 14.01
N LEU A 36 3.64 -5.18 14.47
CA LEU A 36 2.92 -4.56 15.59
C LEU A 36 2.85 -5.55 16.74
N VAL A 37 3.34 -5.15 17.90
CA VAL A 37 3.21 -5.92 19.15
C VAL A 37 2.21 -5.21 20.04
N LEU A 38 1.16 -5.91 20.45
CA LEU A 38 0.12 -5.39 21.33
C LEU A 38 0.51 -5.59 22.81
N ASN A 39 -0.16 -4.86 23.70
CA ASN A 39 0.12 -4.91 25.14
C ASN A 39 -0.15 -6.30 25.77
N ASP A 40 -1.01 -7.09 25.18
CA ASP A 40 -1.31 -8.47 25.58
C ASP A 40 -0.33 -9.51 25.00
N GLY A 41 0.68 -9.05 24.27
CA GLY A 41 1.70 -9.88 23.64
C GLY A 41 1.32 -10.40 22.24
N LEU A 42 0.13 -10.12 21.73
CA LEU A 42 -0.25 -10.49 20.36
C LEU A 42 0.63 -9.76 19.35
N VAL A 43 1.18 -10.51 18.38
CA VAL A 43 2.02 -9.99 17.30
C VAL A 43 1.27 -10.03 15.98
N ILE A 44 1.26 -8.91 15.25
CA ILE A 44 0.67 -8.80 13.91
C ILE A 44 1.79 -8.36 12.96
N ASP A 45 2.15 -9.22 12.02
CA ASP A 45 3.32 -9.03 11.14
C ASP A 45 2.99 -8.88 9.65
N GLN A 46 1.71 -8.64 9.32
CA GLN A 46 1.26 -8.28 7.98
C GLN A 46 0.66 -6.88 7.97
N SER A 47 1.05 -6.06 6.99
CA SER A 47 0.57 -4.68 6.90
C SER A 47 -0.95 -4.59 6.76
N ILE A 48 -1.57 -5.52 6.02
CA ILE A 48 -3.02 -5.55 5.85
C ILE A 48 -3.72 -5.93 7.16
N ASP A 49 -3.19 -6.89 7.91
CA ASP A 49 -3.77 -7.32 9.19
C ASP A 49 -3.67 -6.21 10.25
N ILE A 50 -2.56 -5.46 10.26
CA ILE A 50 -2.43 -4.26 11.10
C ILE A 50 -3.48 -3.21 10.73
N MET A 51 -3.73 -2.99 9.42
CA MET A 51 -4.77 -2.06 8.98
C MET A 51 -6.16 -2.53 9.40
N LEU A 52 -6.47 -3.80 9.20
CA LEU A 52 -7.74 -4.41 9.60
C LEU A 52 -7.94 -4.35 11.11
N TRP A 53 -6.91 -4.69 11.89
CA TRP A 53 -6.97 -4.58 13.34
C TRP A 53 -7.30 -3.15 13.79
N ALA A 54 -6.59 -2.16 13.25
CA ALA A 54 -6.80 -0.77 13.61
C ALA A 54 -8.20 -0.26 13.21
N LEU A 55 -8.64 -0.53 11.98
CA LEU A 55 -9.94 -0.10 11.46
C LEU A 55 -11.11 -0.83 12.14
N ASN A 56 -10.92 -2.07 12.59
CA ASN A 56 -11.95 -2.76 13.39
C ASN A 56 -12.16 -2.12 14.76
N LYS A 57 -11.11 -1.55 15.34
CA LYS A 57 -11.20 -0.80 16.61
C LYS A 57 -11.85 0.58 16.41
N ASN A 58 -11.45 1.32 15.38
CA ASN A 58 -11.97 2.65 15.10
C ASN A 58 -11.86 2.95 13.59
N ASP A 59 -12.98 3.12 12.90
CA ASP A 59 -13.02 3.42 11.46
C ASP A 59 -13.85 4.69 11.20
N PRO A 60 -13.31 5.88 11.53
CA PRO A 60 -14.05 7.14 11.42
C PRO A 60 -14.38 7.52 9.99
N SER A 61 -13.68 6.94 9.01
CA SER A 61 -13.89 7.19 7.57
C SER A 61 -14.68 6.07 6.88
N ASN A 62 -15.19 5.09 7.63
CA ASN A 62 -15.92 3.93 7.12
C ASN A 62 -15.22 3.21 5.95
N LEU A 63 -13.90 3.03 6.07
CA LEU A 63 -13.07 2.42 5.02
C LEU A 63 -13.35 0.92 4.85
N LEU A 64 -13.87 0.26 5.88
CA LEU A 64 -14.25 -1.15 5.85
C LEU A 64 -15.68 -1.38 5.32
N TYR A 65 -16.48 -0.33 5.12
CA TYR A 65 -17.88 -0.43 4.68
C TYR A 65 -18.68 -1.43 5.55
N LYS A 66 -18.56 -1.32 6.88
CA LYS A 66 -19.08 -2.30 7.86
C LYS A 66 -20.56 -2.66 7.70
N HIS A 67 -21.35 -1.79 7.06
CA HIS A 67 -22.76 -2.04 6.78
C HIS A 67 -23.01 -2.81 5.47
N GLN A 68 -21.94 -3.16 4.72
CA GLN A 68 -21.99 -3.87 3.45
C GLN A 68 -21.03 -5.06 3.51
N ALA A 69 -21.49 -6.19 4.06
CA ALA A 69 -20.62 -7.34 4.37
C ALA A 69 -19.86 -7.90 3.14
N SER A 70 -20.47 -7.91 1.96
CA SER A 70 -19.82 -8.37 0.73
C SER A 70 -18.68 -7.42 0.28
N MET A 71 -18.76 -6.13 0.60
CA MET A 71 -17.77 -5.16 0.16
C MET A 71 -16.39 -5.41 0.78
N LEU A 72 -16.31 -5.79 2.04
CA LEU A 72 -15.04 -6.12 2.68
C LEU A 72 -14.38 -7.33 2.01
N GLU A 73 -15.16 -8.36 1.70
CA GLU A 73 -14.64 -9.55 0.99
C GLU A 73 -14.09 -9.17 -0.39
N ASP A 74 -14.80 -8.35 -1.15
CA ASP A 74 -14.36 -7.87 -2.46
C ASP A 74 -13.10 -7.01 -2.36
N MET A 75 -13.00 -6.16 -1.34
CA MET A 75 -11.77 -5.38 -1.06
C MET A 75 -10.58 -6.28 -0.78
N LEU A 76 -10.75 -7.31 0.05
CA LEU A 76 -9.68 -8.24 0.40
C LEU A 76 -9.22 -9.06 -0.82
N LYS A 77 -10.15 -9.54 -1.65
CA LYS A 77 -9.82 -10.20 -2.93
C LYS A 77 -9.05 -9.27 -3.86
N PHE A 78 -9.43 -8.00 -3.91
CA PHE A 78 -8.73 -7.01 -4.73
C PHE A 78 -7.29 -6.77 -4.24
N ILE A 79 -7.09 -6.67 -2.93
CA ILE A 79 -5.76 -6.50 -2.31
C ILE A 79 -4.91 -7.75 -2.53
N GLU A 80 -5.47 -8.93 -2.34
CA GLU A 80 -4.77 -10.20 -2.60
C GLU A 80 -4.33 -10.31 -4.06
N HIS A 81 -5.21 -9.95 -5.01
CA HIS A 81 -4.86 -9.92 -6.42
C HIS A 81 -3.71 -8.94 -6.71
N ASN A 82 -3.72 -7.75 -6.10
CA ASN A 82 -2.60 -6.81 -6.18
C ASN A 82 -1.29 -7.46 -5.71
N ASP A 83 -1.32 -8.14 -4.57
CA ASP A 83 -0.12 -8.70 -3.95
C ASP A 83 0.46 -9.86 -4.76
N ILE A 84 -0.39 -10.71 -5.34
CA ILE A 84 0.02 -11.87 -6.12
C ILE A 84 0.53 -11.46 -7.52
N THR A 85 -0.16 -10.53 -8.20
CA THR A 85 0.12 -10.21 -9.60
C THR A 85 0.98 -8.97 -9.77
N PHE A 86 0.50 -7.83 -9.24
CA PHE A 86 1.16 -6.55 -9.49
C PHE A 86 2.46 -6.39 -8.70
N VAL A 87 2.49 -6.80 -7.43
CA VAL A 87 3.68 -6.63 -6.58
C VAL A 87 4.86 -7.44 -7.09
N ASP A 88 4.64 -8.66 -7.61
CA ASP A 88 5.71 -9.47 -8.21
C ASP A 88 6.25 -8.82 -9.49
N SER A 89 5.35 -8.40 -10.40
CA SER A 89 5.73 -7.68 -11.61
C SER A 89 6.47 -6.37 -11.30
N LEU A 90 6.03 -5.63 -10.29
CA LEU A 90 6.68 -4.40 -9.83
C LEU A 90 8.09 -4.66 -9.29
N LYS A 91 8.31 -5.74 -8.54
CA LYS A 91 9.65 -6.13 -8.06
C LYS A 91 10.60 -6.37 -9.23
N LYS A 92 10.15 -7.14 -10.23
CA LYS A 92 10.91 -7.41 -11.46
C LYS A 92 11.21 -6.14 -12.24
N TYR A 93 10.20 -5.28 -12.44
CA TYR A 93 10.37 -4.00 -13.12
C TYR A 93 11.36 -3.07 -12.41
N LYS A 94 11.28 -2.95 -11.08
CA LYS A 94 12.24 -2.16 -10.28
C LYS A 94 13.67 -2.69 -10.41
N ALA A 95 13.84 -4.01 -10.35
CA ALA A 95 15.15 -4.65 -10.51
C ALA A 95 15.70 -4.40 -11.92
N ALA A 96 14.91 -4.66 -12.95
CA ALA A 96 15.29 -4.45 -14.34
C ALA A 96 15.65 -2.98 -14.65
N SER A 97 14.91 -2.03 -14.10
CA SER A 97 15.22 -0.61 -14.21
C SER A 97 16.55 -0.25 -13.52
N ARG A 98 16.81 -0.81 -12.33
CA ARG A 98 18.05 -0.56 -11.58
C ARG A 98 19.29 -1.09 -12.26
N TYR A 99 19.20 -2.27 -12.89
CA TYR A 99 20.32 -2.97 -13.50
C TYR A 99 20.38 -2.78 -15.02
N HIS A 100 19.57 -1.88 -15.59
CA HIS A 100 19.49 -1.60 -17.03
C HIS A 100 19.22 -2.86 -17.88
N ASP A 101 18.37 -3.75 -17.36
CA ASP A 101 17.98 -4.99 -18.03
C ASP A 101 17.17 -4.69 -19.30
N LYS A 102 17.43 -5.46 -20.36
CA LYS A 102 16.72 -5.35 -21.65
C LYS A 102 15.23 -5.64 -21.54
N GLU A 103 14.84 -6.49 -20.57
CA GLU A 103 13.45 -6.86 -20.33
C GLU A 103 12.66 -5.84 -19.48
N LYS A 104 13.28 -4.70 -19.13
CA LYS A 104 12.61 -3.66 -18.33
C LYS A 104 11.24 -3.28 -18.88
N ASN A 105 11.13 -3.10 -20.21
CA ASN A 105 9.87 -2.71 -20.84
C ASN A 105 8.82 -3.84 -20.82
N THR A 106 9.25 -5.10 -20.87
CA THR A 106 8.40 -6.27 -20.72
C THR A 106 7.80 -6.32 -19.31
N TYR A 107 8.64 -6.16 -18.27
CA TYR A 107 8.16 -6.14 -16.89
C TYR A 107 7.28 -4.92 -16.59
N ARG A 108 7.56 -3.78 -17.22
CA ARG A 108 6.65 -2.62 -17.16
C ARG A 108 5.30 -2.96 -17.77
N GLY A 109 5.26 -3.60 -18.95
CA GLY A 109 4.04 -4.03 -19.62
C GLY A 109 3.16 -4.91 -18.70
N HIS A 110 3.76 -5.87 -17.98
CA HIS A 110 3.02 -6.67 -16.98
C HIS A 110 2.43 -5.82 -15.84
N CYS A 111 3.14 -4.76 -15.41
CA CYS A 111 2.56 -3.81 -14.46
C CYS A 111 1.43 -2.99 -15.07
N GLU A 112 1.54 -2.63 -16.35
CA GLU A 112 0.56 -1.80 -17.07
C GLU A 112 -0.79 -2.52 -17.22
N GLU A 113 -0.82 -3.85 -17.29
CA GLU A 113 -2.07 -4.63 -17.29
C GLU A 113 -2.93 -4.31 -16.05
N TYR A 114 -2.31 -4.35 -14.87
CA TYR A 114 -2.98 -4.00 -13.61
C TYR A 114 -3.30 -2.50 -13.52
N VAL A 115 -2.37 -1.65 -13.94
CA VAL A 115 -2.54 -0.19 -13.94
C VAL A 115 -3.66 0.26 -14.86
N ASN A 116 -3.82 -0.37 -16.04
CA ASN A 116 -4.95 -0.14 -16.94
C ASN A 116 -6.30 -0.46 -16.28
N HIS A 117 -6.35 -1.55 -15.51
CA HIS A 117 -7.56 -1.89 -14.74
C HIS A 117 -7.90 -0.81 -13.71
N LEU A 118 -6.90 -0.29 -12.99
CA LEU A 118 -7.10 0.83 -12.07
C LEU A 118 -7.55 2.09 -12.79
N GLU A 119 -6.92 2.44 -13.90
CA GLU A 119 -7.30 3.60 -14.72
C GLU A 119 -8.77 3.53 -15.16
N GLN A 120 -9.22 2.37 -15.66
CA GLN A 120 -10.62 2.18 -16.06
C GLN A 120 -11.60 2.37 -14.90
N ARG A 121 -11.26 1.91 -13.69
CA ARG A 121 -12.10 2.11 -12.50
C ARG A 121 -12.13 3.58 -12.09
N LEU A 122 -10.99 4.24 -12.04
CA LEU A 122 -10.84 5.64 -11.63
C LEU A 122 -11.35 6.65 -12.66
N ASN A 123 -11.56 6.24 -13.92
CA ASN A 123 -12.31 7.01 -14.92
C ASN A 123 -13.82 7.05 -14.63
N ARG A 124 -14.34 6.03 -13.92
CA ARG A 124 -15.78 5.94 -13.57
C ARG A 124 -16.05 6.46 -12.17
N HIS A 125 -15.07 6.42 -11.29
CA HIS A 125 -15.20 6.72 -9.87
C HIS A 125 -14.04 7.57 -9.34
N TRP A 126 -14.24 8.21 -8.20
CA TRP A 126 -13.19 8.97 -7.53
C TRP A 126 -12.16 8.09 -6.80
N PHE A 127 -12.58 6.89 -6.38
CA PHE A 127 -11.76 5.92 -5.64
C PHE A 127 -11.87 4.53 -6.30
N ILE A 128 -11.00 3.62 -5.88
CA ILE A 128 -10.85 2.33 -6.56
C ILE A 128 -12.09 1.45 -6.43
N MET A 129 -12.79 1.49 -5.30
CA MET A 129 -13.99 0.68 -5.07
C MET A 129 -15.31 1.44 -5.31
N GLY A 130 -15.28 2.72 -5.69
CA GLY A 130 -16.47 3.54 -5.91
C GLY A 130 -16.22 5.02 -5.67
N ASP A 131 -17.24 5.75 -5.24
CA ASP A 131 -17.17 7.21 -5.08
C ASP A 131 -16.76 7.67 -3.68
N ASN A 132 -16.55 6.73 -2.75
CA ASN A 132 -16.01 6.98 -1.44
C ASN A 132 -14.71 6.21 -1.21
N PRO A 133 -13.79 6.72 -0.36
CA PRO A 133 -12.53 6.03 -0.05
C PRO A 133 -12.78 4.69 0.63
N SER A 134 -11.91 3.73 0.37
CA SER A 134 -11.98 2.38 0.90
C SER A 134 -10.64 1.90 1.45
N LEU A 135 -10.63 0.75 2.12
CA LEU A 135 -9.42 0.06 2.54
C LEU A 135 -8.43 -0.13 1.37
N VAL A 136 -8.94 -0.48 0.18
CA VAL A 136 -8.14 -0.71 -1.03
C VAL A 136 -7.30 0.50 -1.39
N ASP A 137 -7.88 1.71 -1.32
CA ASP A 137 -7.20 2.95 -1.68
C ASP A 137 -5.94 3.23 -0.85
N TYR A 138 -5.86 2.69 0.36
CA TYR A 138 -4.71 2.87 1.24
C TYR A 138 -3.79 1.64 1.25
N ALA A 139 -4.33 0.45 1.04
CA ALA A 139 -3.54 -0.78 0.98
C ALA A 139 -2.63 -0.82 -0.26
N ILE A 140 -3.14 -0.41 -1.43
CA ILE A 140 -2.35 -0.46 -2.67
C ILE A 140 -1.55 0.81 -2.96
N LEU A 141 -1.83 1.93 -2.27
CA LEU A 141 -1.13 3.21 -2.46
C LEU A 141 0.41 3.09 -2.46
N PRO A 142 1.05 2.34 -1.54
CA PRO A 142 2.50 2.22 -1.52
C PRO A 142 3.08 1.60 -2.80
N PHE A 143 2.36 0.67 -3.40
CA PHE A 143 2.79 -0.04 -4.61
C PHE A 143 2.63 0.84 -5.85
N ILE A 144 1.50 1.53 -6.01
CA ILE A 144 1.29 2.49 -7.10
C ILE A 144 2.29 3.65 -7.01
N ARG A 145 2.56 4.13 -5.80
CA ARG A 145 3.60 5.13 -5.56
C ARG A 145 4.98 4.62 -6.00
N GLN A 146 5.32 3.37 -5.69
CA GLN A 146 6.59 2.78 -6.14
C GLN A 146 6.65 2.69 -7.66
N PHE A 147 5.59 2.19 -8.30
CA PHE A 147 5.49 2.08 -9.75
C PHE A 147 5.71 3.44 -10.44
N SER A 148 5.00 4.48 -9.98
CA SER A 148 5.10 5.84 -10.53
C SER A 148 6.50 6.46 -10.44
N ARG A 149 7.40 5.90 -9.64
CA ARG A 149 8.75 6.41 -9.37
C ARG A 149 9.87 5.62 -10.04
N VAL A 150 9.58 4.45 -10.61
CA VAL A 150 10.59 3.63 -11.30
C VAL A 150 11.12 4.40 -12.51
N GLU A 151 10.24 4.87 -13.38
CA GLU A 151 10.53 5.73 -14.53
C GLU A 151 9.58 6.93 -14.50
N ARG A 152 9.88 7.90 -13.63
CA ARG A 152 8.98 9.02 -13.33
C ARG A 152 8.58 9.81 -14.58
N GLN A 153 9.51 10.10 -15.48
CA GLN A 153 9.22 10.89 -16.69
C GLN A 153 8.25 10.16 -17.61
N TRP A 154 8.46 8.86 -17.80
CA TRP A 154 7.55 8.03 -18.56
C TRP A 154 6.15 8.01 -17.92
N TYR A 155 6.06 7.78 -16.59
CA TYR A 155 4.78 7.73 -15.89
C TYR A 155 3.97 9.03 -16.01
N LEU A 156 4.63 10.19 -15.97
CA LEU A 156 3.94 11.48 -16.12
C LEU A 156 3.37 11.72 -17.52
N GLN A 157 3.89 11.01 -18.52
CA GLN A 157 3.44 11.08 -19.91
C GLN A 157 2.53 9.90 -20.31
N ALA A 158 2.44 8.89 -19.45
CA ALA A 158 1.65 7.69 -19.70
C ALA A 158 0.14 7.98 -19.69
N PRO A 159 -0.67 7.20 -20.42
CA PRO A 159 -2.10 7.45 -20.60
C PRO A 159 -2.93 7.03 -19.39
N TYR A 160 -2.54 7.47 -18.19
CA TYR A 160 -3.19 7.15 -16.92
C TYR A 160 -3.61 8.40 -16.12
N PRO A 161 -4.39 9.33 -16.74
CA PRO A 161 -4.72 10.60 -16.09
C PRO A 161 -5.58 10.43 -14.83
N ALA A 162 -6.49 9.45 -14.78
CA ALA A 162 -7.33 9.22 -13.61
C ALA A 162 -6.50 8.63 -12.44
N LEU A 163 -5.59 7.71 -12.72
CA LEU A 163 -4.66 7.17 -11.71
C LEU A 163 -3.68 8.24 -11.21
N GLN A 164 -3.19 9.11 -12.08
CA GLN A 164 -2.32 10.24 -11.71
C GLN A 164 -3.07 11.23 -10.82
N ARG A 165 -4.33 11.56 -11.15
CA ARG A 165 -5.22 12.38 -10.32
C ARG A 165 -5.41 11.75 -8.94
N TRP A 166 -5.77 10.46 -8.88
CA TRP A 166 -5.97 9.73 -7.62
C TRP A 166 -4.70 9.72 -6.77
N LEU A 167 -3.54 9.41 -7.35
CA LEU A 167 -2.27 9.37 -6.65
C LEU A 167 -1.88 10.75 -6.10
N THR A 168 -2.09 11.81 -6.88
CA THR A 168 -1.82 13.20 -6.48
C THR A 168 -2.70 13.60 -5.29
N ALA A 169 -4.00 13.28 -5.36
CA ALA A 169 -4.93 13.54 -4.27
C ALA A 169 -4.53 12.80 -2.97
N LYS A 170 -4.00 11.56 -3.07
CA LYS A 170 -3.48 10.82 -1.91
C LYS A 170 -2.25 11.50 -1.30
N TYR A 171 -1.35 12.05 -2.11
CA TYR A 171 -0.17 12.78 -1.61
C TYR A 171 -0.52 14.07 -0.84
N GLN A 172 -1.64 14.70 -1.18
CA GLN A 172 -2.11 15.92 -0.53
C GLN A 172 -2.78 15.66 0.83
N GLN A 173 -3.07 14.42 1.18
CA GLN A 173 -3.69 14.08 2.45
C GLN A 173 -2.70 14.24 3.62
N ALA A 174 -3.13 14.89 4.71
CA ALA A 174 -2.32 15.07 5.91
C ALA A 174 -1.82 13.74 6.51
N VAL A 175 -2.61 12.67 6.41
CA VAL A 175 -2.23 11.33 6.87
C VAL A 175 -1.05 10.77 6.07
N PHE A 176 -0.97 11.07 4.75
CA PHE A 176 0.17 10.68 3.94
C PHE A 176 1.43 11.42 4.37
N THR A 177 1.36 12.73 4.53
CA THR A 177 2.49 13.55 4.98
C THR A 177 3.01 13.07 6.34
N LYS A 178 2.12 12.83 7.30
CA LYS A 178 2.48 12.28 8.62
C LYS A 178 3.15 10.90 8.54
N ALA A 179 2.61 10.01 7.68
CA ALA A 179 3.16 8.66 7.51
C ALA A 179 4.53 8.64 6.81
N MET A 180 4.90 9.73 6.13
CA MET A 180 6.17 9.85 5.41
C MET A 180 7.26 10.59 6.19
N VAL A 181 6.96 11.05 7.42
CA VAL A 181 7.98 11.59 8.32
C VAL A 181 8.99 10.49 8.62
N LYS A 182 10.27 10.82 8.48
CA LYS A 182 11.35 9.92 8.89
C LYS A 182 11.56 10.07 10.40
N HIS A 183 11.70 8.95 11.05
CA HIS A 183 12.11 8.88 12.44
C HIS A 183 13.56 8.36 12.48
N GLU A 184 14.31 8.78 13.47
CA GLU A 184 15.65 8.24 13.69
C GLU A 184 15.51 6.87 14.38
N PRO A 185 16.38 5.90 14.04
CA PRO A 185 16.39 4.57 14.67
C PRO A 185 16.76 4.62 16.15
#